data_bd1f2cf150da61caed94737de27eab7d
#
_entry.id   bd1f2cf150da61caed94737de27eab7d
#
_cell.length_a   1.000
_cell.length_b   1.000
_cell.length_c   1.000
_cell.angle_alpha   90.00
_cell.angle_beta   90.00
_cell.angle_gamma   90.00
#
_symmetry.space_group_name_H-M   'P 1'
#
loop_
_entity.id
_entity.type
_entity.pdbx_description
1 polymer ?
#
loop_
_entity_poly.entity_id
_entity_poly.type
_entity_poly.pdbx_seq_one_letter_code
_entity_poly.pdbx_strand_id
1 'polypeptide(L)'
;MSVDTYTETTKIDKLLKKPTSHFQLSTTQLYNKILDNNEGVLTELGAVNASTGKYTGRSPKDKFFVSEPSYRDNIDWGEINQPIDEETFLKLYHKVLDYLDKKDELYVFKGYAGSDKDTMLKLTVINELAWHNLFAKNMFIRPESKEEATKIKPNFTIVSAPHFKADPEVDCTKSETFVIISFKHKVILIGGTEYAGEMKKGIFSVMNYLLPMQDIMSMHCSANVGEKGDVALFFGLSGTGKTTLSADPHRKLIGDDEHGWNKNGVFNIEGGCYAKAINLSKEKEPQIFDAIKYGAILENTVVSEDGSVDFEDNRYTENTRAAYPINHIDNIVVPSKAAHPNTIIFLTADAFGVIPPISKLNKDQAMYHFLSGFTSKLAGTERGVTEPEPSFSTCFGAPFFPLHPTVYADLLGELIDLHDVDVYLVNTGWTGGKYGVGRRISLHYTRQMVNQAISGKLKNAEYTKDSTFGLSIPVEIEDVPKTILNPINAWSDKEKYKAQAEDLIQRFEKNFEKFGEKVEHIAEKGSFNK
;
A
#
# COMPACT_ATOMS: atom_id res chain seq x y z
N MET A 1 -4.79 -32.92 14.97
CA MET A 1 -5.65 -32.23 14.00
C MET A 1 -7.08 -32.33 14.51
N SER A 2 -7.75 -31.19 14.71
CA SER A 2 -9.19 -31.22 15.06
C SER A 2 -10.01 -31.71 13.86
N VAL A 3 -11.20 -32.22 14.13
CA VAL A 3 -12.15 -32.70 13.09
C VAL A 3 -12.43 -31.60 12.07
N ASP A 4 -12.48 -30.34 12.52
CA ASP A 4 -12.75 -29.16 11.67
C ASP A 4 -11.64 -28.89 10.65
N THR A 5 -10.37 -28.95 11.05
CA THR A 5 -9.22 -28.73 10.14
C THR A 5 -9.15 -29.80 9.03
N TYR A 6 -9.53 -31.04 9.35
CA TYR A 6 -9.61 -32.12 8.35
C TYR A 6 -10.73 -31.89 7.33
N THR A 7 -11.90 -31.42 7.80
CA THR A 7 -13.05 -31.13 6.94
C THR A 7 -12.76 -29.98 5.97
N GLU A 8 -12.09 -28.92 6.42
CA GLU A 8 -11.72 -27.75 5.61
C GLU A 8 -10.73 -28.11 4.51
N THR A 9 -9.65 -28.82 4.87
CA THR A 9 -8.66 -29.30 3.89
C THR A 9 -9.32 -30.15 2.81
N THR A 10 -10.29 -30.98 3.19
CA THR A 10 -11.04 -31.83 2.25
C THR A 10 -11.90 -31.00 1.30
N LYS A 11 -12.58 -29.94 1.78
CA LYS A 11 -13.42 -29.07 0.93
C LYS A 11 -12.59 -28.27 -0.07
N ILE A 12 -11.49 -27.64 0.37
CA ILE A 12 -10.56 -26.94 -0.54
C ILE A 12 -10.00 -27.91 -1.58
N ASP A 13 -9.53 -29.09 -1.16
CA ASP A 13 -9.02 -30.11 -2.07
C ASP A 13 -10.05 -30.53 -3.12
N LYS A 14 -11.34 -30.61 -2.74
CA LYS A 14 -12.43 -30.86 -3.66
C LYS A 14 -12.56 -29.75 -4.71
N LEU A 15 -12.55 -28.48 -4.28
CA LEU A 15 -12.59 -27.34 -5.22
C LEU A 15 -11.39 -27.35 -6.18
N LEU A 16 -10.19 -27.60 -5.68
CA LEU A 16 -8.98 -27.64 -6.49
C LEU A 16 -8.97 -28.79 -7.52
N LYS A 17 -9.64 -29.92 -7.20
CA LYS A 17 -9.71 -31.12 -8.06
C LYS A 17 -10.95 -31.13 -8.96
N LYS A 18 -11.85 -30.16 -8.83
CA LYS A 18 -13.03 -30.05 -9.66
C LYS A 18 -12.64 -29.94 -11.15
N PRO A 19 -13.23 -30.73 -12.07
CA PRO A 19 -12.86 -30.70 -13.50
C PRO A 19 -12.96 -29.33 -14.16
N THR A 20 -13.84 -28.48 -13.64
CA THR A 20 -14.05 -27.10 -14.11
C THR A 20 -13.25 -26.05 -13.33
N SER A 21 -12.31 -26.46 -12.49
CA SER A 21 -11.34 -25.57 -11.85
C SER A 21 -10.13 -25.41 -12.75
N HIS A 22 -10.04 -24.23 -13.35
CA HIS A 22 -8.97 -23.87 -14.27
C HIS A 22 -7.68 -23.50 -13.52
N PHE A 23 -6.71 -24.42 -13.54
CA PHE A 23 -5.45 -24.25 -12.83
C PHE A 23 -4.39 -23.55 -13.68
N GLN A 24 -3.84 -22.46 -13.16
CA GLN A 24 -2.66 -21.73 -13.69
C GLN A 24 -2.80 -21.38 -15.16
N LEU A 25 -3.90 -20.74 -15.53
CA LEU A 25 -4.15 -20.30 -16.92
C LEU A 25 -3.11 -19.26 -17.37
N SER A 26 -2.78 -19.29 -18.64
CA SER A 26 -1.98 -18.24 -19.29
C SER A 26 -2.77 -16.93 -19.36
N THR A 27 -2.07 -15.81 -19.57
CA THR A 27 -2.72 -14.50 -19.74
C THR A 27 -3.75 -14.54 -20.88
N THR A 28 -3.39 -15.16 -22.02
CA THR A 28 -4.31 -15.30 -23.18
C THR A 28 -5.56 -16.10 -22.82
N GLN A 29 -5.39 -17.22 -22.10
CA GLN A 29 -6.53 -18.03 -21.68
C GLN A 29 -7.45 -17.28 -20.72
N LEU A 30 -6.88 -16.48 -19.79
CA LEU A 30 -7.66 -15.63 -18.90
C LEU A 30 -8.38 -14.52 -19.65
N TYR A 31 -7.74 -13.88 -20.64
CA TYR A 31 -8.39 -12.89 -21.50
C TYR A 31 -9.62 -13.49 -22.22
N ASN A 32 -9.46 -14.67 -22.83
CA ASN A 32 -10.58 -15.34 -23.50
C ASN A 32 -11.73 -15.61 -22.50
N LYS A 33 -11.42 -16.12 -21.30
CA LYS A 33 -12.43 -16.37 -20.27
C LYS A 33 -13.13 -15.09 -19.80
N ILE A 34 -12.38 -13.99 -19.61
CA ILE A 34 -12.93 -12.69 -19.23
C ILE A 34 -13.93 -12.20 -20.28
N LEU A 35 -13.57 -12.30 -21.55
CA LEU A 35 -14.42 -11.83 -22.64
C LEU A 35 -15.62 -12.76 -22.88
N ASP A 36 -15.40 -14.09 -22.88
CA ASP A 36 -16.47 -15.10 -23.06
C ASP A 36 -17.50 -15.02 -21.93
N ASN A 37 -17.06 -14.73 -20.69
CA ASN A 37 -17.93 -14.61 -19.52
C ASN A 37 -18.53 -13.20 -19.37
N ASN A 38 -18.21 -12.25 -20.24
CA ASN A 38 -18.61 -10.85 -20.13
C ASN A 38 -18.17 -10.19 -18.80
N GLU A 39 -17.02 -10.59 -18.28
CA GLU A 39 -16.45 -10.02 -17.03
C GLU A 39 -15.73 -8.68 -17.26
N GLY A 40 -15.46 -8.32 -18.51
CA GLY A 40 -14.78 -7.08 -18.90
C GLY A 40 -14.77 -6.86 -20.41
N VAL A 41 -14.21 -5.75 -20.82
CA VAL A 41 -14.06 -5.36 -22.24
C VAL A 41 -12.59 -5.12 -22.58
N LEU A 42 -12.23 -5.43 -23.84
CA LEU A 42 -10.88 -5.15 -24.34
C LEU A 42 -10.77 -3.67 -24.73
N THR A 43 -9.67 -3.04 -24.35
CA THR A 43 -9.37 -1.64 -24.69
C THR A 43 -8.43 -1.55 -25.89
N GLU A 44 -8.36 -0.38 -26.53
CA GLU A 44 -7.41 -0.09 -27.62
C GLU A 44 -5.93 -0.26 -27.19
N LEU A 45 -5.66 -0.09 -25.88
CA LEU A 45 -4.32 -0.29 -25.29
C LEU A 45 -3.96 -1.76 -25.14
N GLY A 46 -4.90 -2.68 -25.39
CA GLY A 46 -4.71 -4.12 -25.19
C GLY A 46 -4.93 -4.61 -23.77
N ALA A 47 -5.21 -3.73 -22.80
CA ALA A 47 -5.64 -4.09 -21.46
C ALA A 47 -7.12 -4.51 -21.45
N VAL A 48 -7.54 -5.33 -20.50
CA VAL A 48 -8.96 -5.53 -20.20
C VAL A 48 -9.42 -4.53 -19.17
N ASN A 49 -10.63 -3.97 -19.34
CA ASN A 49 -11.27 -3.11 -18.35
C ASN A 49 -12.42 -3.86 -17.72
N ALA A 50 -12.40 -4.00 -16.38
CA ALA A 50 -13.42 -4.64 -15.57
C ALA A 50 -14.13 -3.64 -14.67
N SER A 51 -15.42 -3.87 -14.42
CA SER A 51 -16.17 -3.12 -13.42
C SER A 51 -16.07 -3.84 -12.07
N THR A 52 -15.92 -3.09 -10.99
CA THR A 52 -15.97 -3.62 -9.62
C THR A 52 -17.34 -3.41 -8.96
N GLY A 53 -18.34 -3.07 -9.76
CA GLY A 53 -19.73 -2.89 -9.29
C GLY A 53 -19.88 -1.77 -8.24
N LYS A 54 -20.59 -2.06 -7.18
CA LYS A 54 -20.92 -1.11 -6.09
C LYS A 54 -19.66 -0.65 -5.32
N TYR A 55 -18.69 -1.54 -5.14
CA TYR A 55 -17.50 -1.28 -4.34
C TYR A 55 -16.30 -0.94 -5.23
N THR A 56 -16.07 0.33 -5.44
CA THR A 56 -14.98 0.84 -6.29
C THR A 56 -13.67 1.07 -5.53
N GLY A 57 -13.59 0.58 -4.31
CA GLY A 57 -12.43 0.68 -3.42
C GLY A 57 -12.52 -0.32 -2.29
N ARG A 58 -11.50 -0.33 -1.43
CA ARG A 58 -11.46 -1.22 -0.25
C ARG A 58 -12.59 -0.92 0.72
N SER A 59 -12.99 -1.96 1.46
CA SER A 59 -13.98 -1.90 2.52
C SER A 59 -13.31 -2.12 3.89
N PRO A 60 -12.52 -1.15 4.41
CA PRO A 60 -11.73 -1.35 5.63
C PRO A 60 -12.59 -1.61 6.88
N LYS A 61 -13.85 -1.17 6.88
CA LYS A 61 -14.80 -1.43 7.97
C LYS A 61 -15.38 -2.85 7.96
N ASP A 62 -15.23 -3.56 6.85
CA ASP A 62 -15.69 -4.95 6.66
C ASP A 62 -14.52 -5.95 6.73
N LYS A 63 -13.34 -5.50 7.19
CA LYS A 63 -12.17 -6.34 7.44
C LYS A 63 -12.15 -6.82 8.88
N PHE A 64 -11.96 -8.14 9.06
CA PHE A 64 -11.91 -8.80 10.35
C PHE A 64 -10.68 -9.71 10.45
N PHE A 65 -10.19 -9.89 11.67
CA PHE A 65 -9.28 -10.96 12.03
C PHE A 65 -9.99 -11.97 12.92
N VAL A 66 -9.77 -13.26 12.69
CA VAL A 66 -10.32 -14.29 13.55
C VAL A 66 -9.62 -14.25 14.90
N SER A 67 -10.40 -14.16 15.98
CA SER A 67 -9.89 -14.09 17.35
C SER A 67 -9.51 -15.48 17.86
N GLU A 68 -8.39 -16.00 17.35
CA GLU A 68 -7.85 -17.30 17.67
C GLU A 68 -6.92 -17.24 18.90
N PRO A 69 -6.98 -18.19 19.86
CA PRO A 69 -6.18 -18.12 21.09
C PRO A 69 -4.68 -17.95 20.89
N SER A 70 -4.12 -18.53 19.82
CA SER A 70 -2.67 -18.47 19.55
C SER A 70 -2.22 -17.15 18.92
N TYR A 71 -3.13 -16.29 18.47
CA TYR A 71 -2.81 -15.08 17.69
C TYR A 71 -3.41 -13.80 18.28
N ARG A 72 -4.54 -13.90 19.01
CA ARG A 72 -5.32 -12.76 19.48
C ARG A 72 -4.55 -11.80 20.37
N ASP A 73 -3.60 -12.30 21.15
CA ASP A 73 -2.85 -11.48 22.13
C ASP A 73 -1.79 -10.59 21.46
N ASN A 74 -1.46 -10.85 20.20
CA ASN A 74 -0.51 -10.05 19.42
C ASN A 74 -1.20 -9.00 18.54
N ILE A 75 -2.51 -9.11 18.31
CA ILE A 75 -3.25 -8.19 17.42
C ILE A 75 -3.63 -6.94 18.22
N ASP A 76 -3.36 -5.79 17.63
CA ASP A 76 -3.79 -4.48 18.13
C ASP A 76 -5.27 -4.26 17.81
N TRP A 77 -6.13 -4.78 18.67
CA TRP A 77 -7.58 -4.76 18.47
C TRP A 77 -8.16 -3.35 18.60
N GLY A 78 -9.13 -3.03 17.75
CA GLY A 78 -9.81 -1.73 17.73
C GLY A 78 -10.69 -1.55 16.50
N GLU A 79 -10.95 -0.30 16.15
CA GLU A 79 -11.79 0.03 14.99
C GLU A 79 -11.19 -0.44 13.65
N ILE A 80 -9.86 -0.55 13.59
CA ILE A 80 -9.12 -0.96 12.38
C ILE A 80 -9.03 -2.49 12.31
N ASN A 81 -8.59 -3.13 13.41
CA ASN A 81 -8.42 -4.56 13.48
C ASN A 81 -9.57 -5.15 14.31
N GLN A 82 -10.64 -5.53 13.63
CA GLN A 82 -11.87 -5.98 14.27
C GLN A 82 -11.87 -7.48 14.45
N PRO A 83 -12.30 -7.98 15.62
CA PRO A 83 -12.39 -9.42 15.86
C PRO A 83 -13.65 -10.03 15.23
N ILE A 84 -13.53 -11.27 14.78
CA ILE A 84 -14.62 -12.20 14.56
C ILE A 84 -14.28 -13.51 15.28
N ASP A 85 -15.25 -14.17 15.91
CA ASP A 85 -14.97 -15.42 16.59
C ASP A 85 -14.76 -16.58 15.59
N GLU A 86 -14.01 -17.60 16.02
CA GLU A 86 -13.60 -18.71 15.15
C GLU A 86 -14.81 -19.54 14.68
N GLU A 87 -15.82 -19.75 15.51
CA GLU A 87 -17.00 -20.54 15.17
C GLU A 87 -17.83 -19.84 14.07
N THR A 88 -18.05 -18.53 14.21
CA THR A 88 -18.74 -17.70 13.23
C THR A 88 -17.97 -17.69 11.90
N PHE A 89 -16.65 -17.49 11.96
CA PHE A 89 -15.80 -17.57 10.77
C PHE A 89 -15.95 -18.92 10.06
N LEU A 90 -15.86 -20.04 10.77
CA LEU A 90 -15.95 -21.37 10.18
C LEU A 90 -17.31 -21.63 9.52
N LYS A 91 -18.40 -21.16 10.14
CA LYS A 91 -19.74 -21.26 9.54
C LYS A 91 -19.82 -20.51 8.20
N LEU A 92 -19.34 -19.25 8.17
CA LEU A 92 -19.32 -18.44 6.95
C LEU A 92 -18.37 -19.04 5.90
N TYR A 93 -17.19 -19.48 6.32
CA TYR A 93 -16.21 -20.13 5.44
C TYR A 93 -16.79 -21.37 4.75
N HIS A 94 -17.48 -22.24 5.49
CA HIS A 94 -18.13 -23.41 4.90
C HIS A 94 -19.25 -23.02 3.93
N LYS A 95 -20.04 -21.98 4.22
CA LYS A 95 -21.06 -21.47 3.28
C LYS A 95 -20.43 -21.01 1.96
N VAL A 96 -19.32 -20.28 2.04
CA VAL A 96 -18.58 -19.80 0.85
C VAL A 96 -18.02 -20.96 0.04
N LEU A 97 -17.40 -21.95 0.69
CA LEU A 97 -16.87 -23.14 -0.02
C LEU A 97 -17.99 -23.95 -0.69
N ASP A 98 -19.13 -24.13 -0.01
CA ASP A 98 -20.30 -24.82 -0.57
C ASP A 98 -20.96 -24.03 -1.72
N TYR A 99 -20.87 -22.69 -1.69
CA TYR A 99 -21.28 -21.83 -2.78
C TYR A 99 -20.36 -22.00 -4.00
N LEU A 100 -19.05 -21.94 -3.79
CA LEU A 100 -18.08 -22.11 -4.87
C LEU A 100 -18.09 -23.51 -5.50
N ASP A 101 -18.41 -24.55 -4.71
CA ASP A 101 -18.57 -25.91 -5.23
C ASP A 101 -19.71 -26.03 -6.25
N LYS A 102 -20.72 -25.18 -6.20
CA LYS A 102 -21.85 -25.13 -7.13
C LYS A 102 -21.58 -24.30 -8.39
N LYS A 103 -20.49 -23.54 -8.45
CA LYS A 103 -20.16 -22.75 -9.62
C LYS A 103 -19.73 -23.64 -10.79
N ASP A 104 -20.07 -23.23 -12.01
CA ASP A 104 -19.69 -23.96 -13.22
C ASP A 104 -18.17 -23.93 -13.44
N GLU A 105 -17.53 -22.79 -13.19
CA GLU A 105 -16.09 -22.59 -13.34
C GLU A 105 -15.49 -21.94 -12.10
N LEU A 106 -14.24 -22.30 -11.81
CA LEU A 106 -13.38 -21.65 -10.82
C LEU A 106 -11.98 -21.43 -11.43
N TYR A 107 -11.26 -20.45 -10.91
CA TYR A 107 -9.93 -20.11 -11.38
C TYR A 107 -8.94 -20.20 -10.24
N VAL A 108 -7.85 -20.94 -10.46
CA VAL A 108 -6.85 -21.23 -9.43
C VAL A 108 -5.48 -20.74 -9.87
N PHE A 109 -4.90 -19.86 -9.08
CA PHE A 109 -3.53 -19.39 -9.23
C PHE A 109 -2.70 -19.87 -8.02
N LYS A 110 -1.47 -20.31 -8.28
CA LYS A 110 -0.47 -20.53 -7.25
C LYS A 110 0.76 -19.67 -7.54
N GLY A 111 1.32 -19.08 -6.50
CA GLY A 111 2.47 -18.20 -6.62
C GLY A 111 3.02 -17.82 -5.24
N TYR A 112 3.64 -16.64 -5.15
CA TYR A 112 4.36 -16.22 -3.95
C TYR A 112 4.08 -14.76 -3.63
N ALA A 113 4.17 -14.40 -2.34
CA ALA A 113 4.33 -13.03 -1.87
C ALA A 113 5.70 -12.90 -1.19
N GLY A 114 6.48 -11.88 -1.60
CA GLY A 114 7.86 -11.69 -1.17
C GLY A 114 8.88 -12.27 -2.15
N SER A 115 9.76 -11.41 -2.68
CA SER A 115 10.82 -11.81 -3.62
C SER A 115 12.06 -12.42 -2.94
N ASP A 116 12.12 -12.38 -1.61
CA ASP A 116 13.18 -13.03 -0.84
C ASP A 116 12.79 -14.48 -0.51
N LYS A 117 13.63 -15.44 -0.96
CA LYS A 117 13.34 -16.88 -0.90
C LYS A 117 13.18 -17.42 0.53
N ASP A 118 13.84 -16.79 1.50
CA ASP A 118 13.84 -17.25 2.90
C ASP A 118 12.54 -16.85 3.62
N THR A 119 11.88 -15.79 3.14
CA THR A 119 10.71 -15.18 3.79
C THR A 119 9.44 -15.19 2.94
N MET A 120 9.53 -15.69 1.69
CA MET A 120 8.41 -15.72 0.77
C MET A 120 7.24 -16.57 1.29
N LEU A 121 6.04 -16.04 1.18
CA LEU A 121 4.81 -16.73 1.49
C LEU A 121 4.30 -17.46 0.24
N LYS A 122 4.08 -18.78 0.33
CA LYS A 122 3.52 -19.60 -0.76
C LYS A 122 2.01 -19.49 -0.75
N LEU A 123 1.41 -19.13 -1.89
CA LEU A 123 0.00 -18.83 -2.01
C LEU A 123 -0.74 -19.82 -2.91
N THR A 124 -2.00 -20.08 -2.55
CA THR A 124 -3.04 -20.55 -3.46
C THR A 124 -4.15 -19.50 -3.47
N VAL A 125 -4.60 -19.09 -4.66
CA VAL A 125 -5.72 -18.16 -4.85
C VAL A 125 -6.82 -18.87 -5.61
N ILE A 126 -8.02 -18.93 -5.03
CA ILE A 126 -9.22 -19.51 -5.63
C ILE A 126 -10.19 -18.37 -5.91
N ASN A 127 -10.51 -18.15 -7.17
CA ASN A 127 -11.36 -17.07 -7.62
C ASN A 127 -12.61 -17.59 -8.32
N GLU A 128 -13.73 -16.92 -8.07
CA GLU A 128 -14.97 -17.08 -8.82
C GLU A 128 -14.88 -16.47 -10.23
N LEU A 129 -14.13 -15.36 -10.39
CA LEU A 129 -14.02 -14.61 -11.64
C LEU A 129 -12.63 -14.79 -12.29
N ALA A 130 -12.61 -14.87 -13.62
CA ALA A 130 -11.38 -14.98 -14.40
C ALA A 130 -10.51 -13.73 -14.29
N TRP A 131 -11.12 -12.53 -14.30
CA TRP A 131 -10.36 -11.29 -14.17
C TRP A 131 -9.72 -11.12 -12.79
N HIS A 132 -10.34 -11.62 -11.70
CA HIS A 132 -9.71 -11.69 -10.39
C HIS A 132 -8.47 -12.60 -10.38
N ASN A 133 -8.52 -13.70 -11.15
CA ASN A 133 -7.37 -14.58 -11.28
C ASN A 133 -6.24 -13.96 -12.10
N LEU A 134 -6.57 -13.16 -13.12
CA LEU A 134 -5.61 -12.35 -13.86
C LEU A 134 -4.99 -11.28 -12.94
N PHE A 135 -5.80 -10.64 -12.10
CA PHE A 135 -5.31 -9.70 -11.09
C PHE A 135 -4.33 -10.39 -10.12
N ALA A 136 -4.69 -11.54 -9.57
CA ALA A 136 -3.81 -12.31 -8.68
C ALA A 136 -2.49 -12.68 -9.38
N LYS A 137 -2.56 -13.10 -10.65
CA LYS A 137 -1.38 -13.41 -11.48
C LYS A 137 -0.50 -12.18 -11.74
N ASN A 138 -1.08 -10.98 -11.84
CA ASN A 138 -0.33 -9.74 -12.00
C ASN A 138 0.32 -9.30 -10.69
N MET A 139 -0.41 -9.38 -9.58
CA MET A 139 0.01 -8.81 -8.31
C MET A 139 0.91 -9.72 -7.49
N PHE A 140 0.80 -11.04 -7.61
CA PHE A 140 1.65 -11.97 -6.90
C PHE A 140 2.82 -12.45 -7.78
N ILE A 141 3.92 -12.85 -7.13
CA ILE A 141 5.09 -13.35 -7.84
C ILE A 141 4.74 -14.70 -8.46
N ARG A 142 4.95 -14.77 -9.75
CA ARG A 142 4.62 -15.95 -10.57
C ARG A 142 5.69 -17.02 -10.44
N PRO A 143 5.32 -18.31 -10.38
CA PRO A 143 6.26 -19.40 -10.57
C PRO A 143 6.81 -19.35 -12.00
N GLU A 144 8.03 -19.87 -12.20
CA GLU A 144 8.70 -19.89 -13.50
C GLU A 144 7.97 -20.78 -14.52
N SER A 145 7.24 -21.80 -14.03
CA SER A 145 6.49 -22.72 -14.87
C SER A 145 5.22 -23.24 -14.19
N LYS A 146 4.30 -23.78 -15.02
CA LYS A 146 3.12 -24.48 -14.52
C LYS A 146 3.50 -25.72 -13.71
N GLU A 147 4.60 -26.39 -14.05
CA GLU A 147 5.11 -27.54 -13.29
C GLU A 147 5.57 -27.12 -11.89
N GLU A 148 6.29 -26.02 -11.76
CA GLU A 148 6.64 -25.46 -10.46
C GLU A 148 5.40 -25.13 -9.64
N ALA A 149 4.40 -24.49 -10.25
CA ALA A 149 3.14 -24.17 -9.59
C ALA A 149 2.46 -25.41 -8.99
N THR A 150 2.51 -26.58 -9.65
CA THR A 150 1.93 -27.82 -9.12
C THR A 150 2.61 -28.31 -7.83
N LYS A 151 3.92 -28.00 -7.66
CA LYS A 151 4.72 -28.39 -6.50
C LYS A 151 4.54 -27.45 -5.30
N ILE A 152 3.93 -26.27 -5.50
CA ILE A 152 3.70 -25.32 -4.42
C ILE A 152 2.70 -25.90 -3.40
N LYS A 153 3.18 -26.09 -2.17
CA LYS A 153 2.34 -26.36 -0.99
C LYS A 153 2.09 -25.01 -0.32
N PRO A 154 0.84 -24.49 -0.30
CA PRO A 154 0.57 -23.16 0.18
C PRO A 154 0.84 -23.01 1.69
N ASN A 155 1.35 -21.85 2.08
CA ASN A 155 1.35 -21.38 3.46
C ASN A 155 0.06 -20.62 3.78
N PHE A 156 -0.56 -20.02 2.76
CA PHE A 156 -1.79 -19.25 2.87
C PHE A 156 -2.68 -19.44 1.64
N THR A 157 -4.00 -19.43 1.83
CA THR A 157 -4.98 -19.56 0.76
C THR A 157 -5.89 -18.33 0.74
N ILE A 158 -6.08 -17.72 -0.43
CA ILE A 158 -7.11 -16.71 -0.67
C ILE A 158 -8.31 -17.39 -1.32
N VAL A 159 -9.48 -17.20 -0.73
CA VAL A 159 -10.76 -17.62 -1.29
C VAL A 159 -11.58 -16.38 -1.58
N SER A 160 -11.81 -16.07 -2.86
CA SER A 160 -12.53 -14.88 -3.30
C SER A 160 -13.80 -15.27 -4.06
N ALA A 161 -14.95 -14.95 -3.45
CA ALA A 161 -16.30 -15.21 -3.93
C ALA A 161 -17.11 -13.90 -3.99
N PRO A 162 -16.82 -13.00 -4.95
CA PRO A 162 -17.38 -11.65 -4.97
C PRO A 162 -18.91 -11.59 -5.01
N HIS A 163 -19.56 -12.57 -5.63
CA HIS A 163 -21.01 -12.62 -5.71
C HIS A 163 -21.68 -13.32 -4.51
N PHE A 164 -20.90 -13.90 -3.60
CA PHE A 164 -21.41 -14.38 -2.32
C PHE A 164 -21.55 -13.22 -1.35
N LYS A 165 -22.78 -12.96 -0.91
CA LYS A 165 -23.10 -11.90 0.05
C LYS A 165 -23.38 -12.49 1.41
N ALA A 166 -22.73 -11.95 2.45
CA ALA A 166 -23.05 -12.31 3.82
C ALA A 166 -24.38 -11.69 4.26
N ASP A 167 -25.03 -12.36 5.20
CA ASP A 167 -26.14 -11.82 5.96
C ASP A 167 -25.61 -11.29 7.30
N PRO A 168 -25.55 -9.97 7.52
CA PRO A 168 -24.98 -9.37 8.72
C PRO A 168 -25.58 -9.89 10.04
N GLU A 169 -26.86 -10.23 10.05
CA GLU A 169 -27.55 -10.74 11.25
C GLU A 169 -27.18 -12.18 11.58
N VAL A 170 -26.83 -12.97 10.56
CA VAL A 170 -26.52 -14.40 10.70
C VAL A 170 -25.01 -14.65 10.75
N ASP A 171 -24.25 -13.91 9.91
CA ASP A 171 -22.81 -14.12 9.71
C ASP A 171 -21.95 -13.17 10.55
N CYS A 172 -22.56 -12.31 11.37
CA CYS A 172 -21.90 -11.34 12.26
C CYS A 172 -20.93 -10.40 11.52
N THR A 173 -21.21 -10.10 10.27
CA THR A 173 -20.51 -9.09 9.46
C THR A 173 -21.16 -7.71 9.63
N LYS A 174 -20.49 -6.63 9.19
CA LYS A 174 -21.08 -5.29 9.25
C LYS A 174 -21.96 -4.96 8.06
N SER A 175 -21.70 -5.62 6.94
CA SER A 175 -22.45 -5.48 5.70
C SER A 175 -22.47 -6.81 4.94
N GLU A 176 -23.01 -6.80 3.73
CA GLU A 176 -22.95 -7.93 2.80
C GLU A 176 -21.52 -8.30 2.37
N THR A 177 -20.57 -7.38 2.58
CA THR A 177 -19.15 -7.53 2.22
C THR A 177 -18.33 -7.96 3.42
N PHE A 178 -17.33 -8.78 3.19
CA PHE A 178 -16.38 -9.21 4.22
C PHE A 178 -15.01 -9.54 3.65
N VAL A 179 -13.99 -9.22 4.44
CA VAL A 179 -12.58 -9.64 4.27
C VAL A 179 -12.12 -10.19 5.60
N ILE A 180 -12.03 -11.51 5.73
CA ILE A 180 -11.71 -12.15 7.00
C ILE A 180 -10.38 -12.87 6.89
N ILE A 181 -9.46 -12.58 7.82
CA ILE A 181 -8.12 -13.17 7.88
C ILE A 181 -8.05 -14.11 9.08
N SER A 182 -7.74 -15.37 8.84
CA SER A 182 -7.46 -16.39 9.86
C SER A 182 -6.01 -16.85 9.75
N PHE A 183 -5.22 -16.61 10.79
CA PHE A 183 -3.83 -17.07 10.86
C PHE A 183 -3.73 -18.57 11.15
N LYS A 184 -4.63 -19.11 12.00
CA LYS A 184 -4.67 -20.54 12.34
C LYS A 184 -5.06 -21.40 11.14
N HIS A 185 -6.12 -20.99 10.42
CA HIS A 185 -6.62 -21.70 9.25
C HIS A 185 -5.85 -21.32 7.97
N LYS A 186 -4.98 -20.28 8.04
CA LYS A 186 -4.14 -19.79 6.93
C LYS A 186 -4.98 -19.42 5.70
N VAL A 187 -6.07 -18.69 5.93
CA VAL A 187 -7.05 -18.31 4.93
C VAL A 187 -7.33 -16.80 4.99
N ILE A 188 -7.48 -16.21 3.80
CA ILE A 188 -8.16 -14.94 3.60
C ILE A 188 -9.45 -15.25 2.86
N LEU A 189 -10.57 -14.94 3.48
CA LEU A 189 -11.90 -15.14 2.94
C LEU A 189 -12.48 -13.80 2.51
N ILE A 190 -12.83 -13.67 1.22
CA ILE A 190 -13.36 -12.43 0.63
C ILE A 190 -14.69 -12.72 -0.04
N GLY A 191 -15.70 -11.91 0.26
CA GLY A 191 -17.00 -11.98 -0.41
C GLY A 191 -17.73 -10.65 -0.43
N GLY A 192 -18.76 -10.55 -1.26
CA GLY A 192 -19.62 -9.38 -1.40
C GLY A 192 -18.97 -8.15 -2.06
N THR A 193 -17.76 -8.28 -2.58
CA THR A 193 -17.04 -7.20 -3.29
C THR A 193 -16.28 -7.74 -4.48
N GLU A 194 -16.35 -7.03 -5.60
CA GLU A 194 -15.55 -7.30 -6.79
C GLU A 194 -14.23 -6.49 -6.81
N TYR A 195 -13.97 -5.65 -5.81
CA TYR A 195 -12.72 -4.89 -5.75
C TYR A 195 -11.52 -5.82 -5.49
N ALA A 196 -10.77 -6.11 -6.55
CA ALA A 196 -9.69 -7.11 -6.54
C ALA A 196 -8.53 -6.76 -5.59
N GLY A 197 -8.35 -5.47 -5.30
CA GLY A 197 -7.33 -4.97 -4.37
C GLY A 197 -7.43 -5.53 -2.95
N GLU A 198 -8.56 -6.10 -2.54
CA GLU A 198 -8.69 -6.78 -1.24
C GLU A 198 -7.79 -8.02 -1.14
N MET A 199 -7.61 -8.77 -2.23
CA MET A 199 -6.69 -9.93 -2.26
C MET A 199 -5.25 -9.52 -1.97
N LYS A 200 -4.77 -8.49 -2.66
CA LYS A 200 -3.44 -7.91 -2.48
C LYS A 200 -3.25 -7.41 -1.05
N LYS A 201 -4.16 -6.56 -0.57
CA LYS A 201 -4.07 -5.93 0.75
C LYS A 201 -4.31 -6.90 1.90
N GLY A 202 -5.08 -7.95 1.67
CA GLY A 202 -5.22 -9.06 2.62
C GLY A 202 -3.88 -9.77 2.86
N ILE A 203 -3.15 -10.12 1.79
CA ILE A 203 -1.80 -10.71 1.91
C ILE A 203 -0.81 -9.72 2.52
N PHE A 204 -0.89 -8.43 2.20
CA PHE A 204 -0.04 -7.44 2.84
C PHE A 204 -0.28 -7.39 4.37
N SER A 205 -1.54 -7.47 4.82
CA SER A 205 -1.84 -7.57 6.26
C SER A 205 -1.28 -8.85 6.88
N VAL A 206 -1.30 -9.98 6.16
CA VAL A 206 -0.66 -11.23 6.62
C VAL A 206 0.84 -11.07 6.73
N MET A 207 1.50 -10.48 5.75
CA MET A 207 2.96 -10.23 5.77
C MET A 207 3.33 -9.23 6.89
N ASN A 208 2.51 -8.21 7.13
CA ASN A 208 2.68 -7.26 8.22
C ASN A 208 2.52 -7.88 9.62
N TYR A 209 1.95 -9.07 9.72
CA TYR A 209 1.97 -9.87 10.94
C TYR A 209 3.18 -10.81 10.98
N LEU A 210 3.42 -11.57 9.90
CA LEU A 210 4.39 -12.66 9.90
C LEU A 210 5.84 -12.19 9.87
N LEU A 211 6.15 -11.09 9.15
CA LEU A 211 7.51 -10.58 9.02
C LEU A 211 8.05 -10.00 10.34
N PRO A 212 7.32 -9.10 11.03
CA PRO A 212 7.81 -8.55 12.30
C PRO A 212 7.98 -9.61 13.40
N MET A 213 7.20 -10.68 13.38
CA MET A 213 7.38 -11.82 14.29
C MET A 213 8.67 -12.61 14.03
N GLN A 214 9.43 -12.25 12.99
CA GLN A 214 10.72 -12.79 12.61
C GLN A 214 11.81 -11.69 12.55
N ASP A 215 11.59 -10.57 13.25
CA ASP A 215 12.47 -9.39 13.27
C ASP A 215 12.75 -8.82 11.87
N ILE A 216 11.77 -8.89 10.98
CA ILE A 216 11.83 -8.35 9.61
C ILE A 216 10.84 -7.19 9.50
N MET A 217 11.36 -6.00 9.15
CA MET A 217 10.51 -4.84 8.95
C MET A 217 9.64 -5.00 7.70
N SER A 218 8.32 -4.85 7.84
CA SER A 218 7.39 -4.75 6.72
C SER A 218 6.95 -3.30 6.54
N MET A 219 6.83 -2.86 5.27
CA MET A 219 6.73 -1.44 4.94
C MET A 219 5.71 -1.18 3.84
N HIS A 220 4.85 -0.18 4.06
CA HIS A 220 4.01 0.41 3.01
C HIS A 220 4.77 1.57 2.36
N CYS A 221 5.65 1.25 1.43
CA CYS A 221 6.53 2.21 0.77
C CYS A 221 6.86 1.77 -0.66
N SER A 222 7.24 2.73 -1.51
CA SER A 222 7.92 2.44 -2.78
C SER A 222 9.43 2.32 -2.53
N ALA A 223 10.13 1.59 -3.41
CA ALA A 223 11.59 1.44 -3.33
C ALA A 223 12.23 1.47 -4.71
N ASN A 224 13.36 2.15 -4.83
CA ASN A 224 14.19 2.17 -6.03
C ASN A 224 15.68 2.10 -5.70
N VAL A 225 16.49 1.81 -6.71
CA VAL A 225 17.95 1.75 -6.58
C VAL A 225 18.63 2.52 -7.70
N GLY A 226 19.59 3.36 -7.34
CA GLY A 226 20.42 4.13 -8.27
C GLY A 226 21.52 3.29 -8.92
N GLU A 227 22.20 3.88 -9.91
CA GLU A 227 23.30 3.24 -10.65
C GLU A 227 24.48 2.82 -9.75
N LYS A 228 24.68 3.51 -8.62
CA LYS A 228 25.73 3.19 -7.65
C LYS A 228 25.34 2.14 -6.63
N GLY A 229 24.13 1.58 -6.76
CA GLY A 229 23.57 0.61 -5.81
C GLY A 229 22.94 1.25 -4.58
N ASP A 230 22.81 2.56 -4.54
CA ASP A 230 22.17 3.32 -3.48
C ASP A 230 20.65 3.12 -3.52
N VAL A 231 20.11 2.61 -2.41
CA VAL A 231 18.68 2.27 -2.27
C VAL A 231 17.95 3.39 -1.55
N ALA A 232 16.80 3.79 -2.09
CA ALA A 232 15.90 4.77 -1.48
C ALA A 232 14.50 4.17 -1.25
N LEU A 233 13.95 4.45 -0.06
CA LEU A 233 12.57 4.11 0.32
C LEU A 233 11.72 5.37 0.39
N PHE A 234 10.48 5.28 -0.11
CA PHE A 234 9.54 6.39 -0.11
C PHE A 234 8.25 5.96 0.60
N PHE A 235 8.04 6.47 1.80
CA PHE A 235 6.79 6.32 2.53
C PHE A 235 5.88 7.50 2.25
N GLY A 236 4.59 7.27 2.23
CA GLY A 236 3.61 8.31 2.02
C GLY A 236 2.22 7.76 1.71
N LEU A 237 1.21 8.54 2.01
CA LEU A 237 -0.18 8.21 1.72
C LEU A 237 -0.56 8.61 0.29
N SER A 238 -1.76 8.24 -0.13
CA SER A 238 -2.30 8.65 -1.44
C SER A 238 -2.27 10.18 -1.59
N GLY A 239 -1.83 10.66 -2.75
CA GLY A 239 -1.75 12.10 -3.06
C GLY A 239 -0.49 12.82 -2.56
N THR A 240 0.41 12.17 -1.82
CA THR A 240 1.69 12.76 -1.40
C THR A 240 2.78 12.73 -2.49
N GLY A 241 2.55 12.00 -3.58
CA GLY A 241 3.50 11.89 -4.68
C GLY A 241 4.43 10.68 -4.61
N LYS A 242 4.13 9.66 -3.77
CA LYS A 242 4.96 8.46 -3.59
C LYS A 242 5.35 7.83 -4.93
N THR A 243 4.41 7.45 -5.78
CA THR A 243 4.66 6.83 -7.08
C THR A 243 5.40 7.76 -8.03
N THR A 244 4.99 9.03 -8.13
CA THR A 244 5.59 10.03 -9.03
C THR A 244 7.05 10.35 -8.67
N LEU A 245 7.40 10.35 -7.37
CA LEU A 245 8.75 10.69 -6.89
C LEU A 245 9.69 9.48 -6.86
N SER A 246 9.14 8.25 -6.68
CA SER A 246 9.93 7.02 -6.76
C SER A 246 10.19 6.56 -8.20
N ALA A 247 9.35 6.99 -9.15
CA ALA A 247 9.50 6.71 -10.59
C ALA A 247 10.50 7.70 -11.23
N ASP A 248 11.79 7.42 -11.07
CA ASP A 248 12.89 8.17 -11.68
C ASP A 248 13.45 7.36 -12.87
N PRO A 249 13.59 7.94 -14.08
CA PRO A 249 14.13 7.22 -15.23
C PRO A 249 15.58 6.76 -15.06
N HIS A 250 16.34 7.38 -14.15
CA HIS A 250 17.74 7.03 -13.84
C HIS A 250 17.87 6.06 -12.68
N ARG A 251 16.75 5.59 -12.10
CA ARG A 251 16.76 4.64 -10.98
C ARG A 251 15.87 3.45 -11.31
N LYS A 252 16.32 2.24 -10.95
CA LYS A 252 15.55 1.02 -11.19
C LYS A 252 14.51 0.81 -10.11
N LEU A 253 13.28 0.54 -10.48
CA LEU A 253 12.20 0.24 -9.56
C LEU A 253 12.41 -1.14 -8.91
N ILE A 254 12.36 -1.22 -7.59
CA ILE A 254 12.30 -2.48 -6.82
C ILE A 254 10.83 -2.87 -6.66
N GLY A 255 9.98 -1.91 -6.29
CA GLY A 255 8.54 -2.02 -6.19
C GLY A 255 7.88 -0.68 -5.85
N ASP A 256 6.57 -0.57 -6.09
CA ASP A 256 5.85 0.71 -5.98
C ASP A 256 5.08 0.89 -4.66
N ASP A 257 4.85 -0.20 -3.86
CA ASP A 257 3.92 -0.09 -2.73
C ASP A 257 4.24 -0.92 -1.47
N GLU A 258 4.70 -2.16 -1.58
CA GLU A 258 4.82 -3.09 -0.45
C GLU A 258 6.20 -3.78 -0.40
N HIS A 259 6.93 -3.58 0.70
CA HIS A 259 8.29 -4.11 0.84
C HIS A 259 8.54 -4.73 2.22
N GLY A 260 9.51 -5.64 2.26
CA GLY A 260 10.16 -6.08 3.49
C GLY A 260 11.62 -5.64 3.52
N TRP A 261 12.15 -5.48 4.74
CA TRP A 261 13.56 -5.18 4.96
C TRP A 261 14.10 -6.13 6.02
N ASN A 262 14.96 -7.06 5.59
CA ASN A 262 15.60 -8.06 6.41
C ASN A 262 17.12 -7.83 6.50
N LYS A 263 17.84 -8.75 7.15
CA LYS A 263 19.30 -8.72 7.28
C LYS A 263 20.09 -8.69 5.95
N ASN A 264 19.46 -8.99 4.83
CA ASN A 264 20.10 -9.03 3.51
C ASN A 264 19.76 -7.79 2.66
N GLY A 265 18.85 -6.92 3.13
CA GLY A 265 18.39 -5.73 2.42
C GLY A 265 16.88 -5.70 2.20
N VAL A 266 16.46 -4.91 1.22
CA VAL A 266 15.04 -4.67 0.88
C VAL A 266 14.58 -5.63 -0.20
N PHE A 267 13.34 -6.12 -0.07
CA PHE A 267 12.69 -6.96 -1.07
C PHE A 267 11.24 -6.54 -1.28
N ASN A 268 10.77 -6.65 -2.51
CA ASN A 268 9.37 -6.40 -2.86
C ASN A 268 8.49 -7.59 -2.44
N ILE A 269 7.32 -7.30 -1.87
CA ILE A 269 6.32 -8.33 -1.51
C ILE A 269 5.53 -8.74 -2.75
N GLU A 270 5.41 -7.86 -3.74
CA GLU A 270 4.54 -8.00 -4.90
C GLU A 270 5.26 -8.45 -6.18
N GLY A 271 4.50 -9.00 -7.11
CA GLY A 271 4.93 -9.35 -8.47
C GLY A 271 4.50 -8.34 -9.54
N GLY A 272 3.81 -7.27 -9.16
CA GLY A 272 3.25 -6.25 -10.05
C GLY A 272 3.02 -4.92 -9.36
N CYS A 273 2.36 -4.01 -10.08
CA CYS A 273 2.02 -2.67 -9.63
C CYS A 273 0.50 -2.46 -9.73
N TYR A 274 -0.05 -1.68 -8.78
CA TYR A 274 -1.48 -1.36 -8.72
C TYR A 274 -1.67 0.15 -8.61
N ALA A 275 -1.53 0.82 -9.74
CA ALA A 275 -1.52 2.27 -9.83
C ALA A 275 -2.92 2.89 -9.89
N LYS A 276 -3.05 4.13 -9.45
CA LYS A 276 -4.23 4.96 -9.68
C LYS A 276 -4.21 5.41 -11.15
N ALA A 277 -5.36 5.28 -11.85
CA ALA A 277 -5.45 5.58 -13.28
C ALA A 277 -6.25 6.85 -13.60
N ILE A 278 -6.96 7.44 -12.63
CA ILE A 278 -7.67 8.72 -12.87
C ILE A 278 -6.67 9.84 -13.19
N ASN A 279 -6.97 10.64 -14.22
CA ASN A 279 -6.13 11.72 -14.74
C ASN A 279 -4.73 11.26 -15.19
N LEU A 280 -4.56 9.96 -15.48
CA LEU A 280 -3.32 9.42 -16.01
C LEU A 280 -3.07 9.96 -17.42
N SER A 281 -1.87 10.48 -17.64
CA SER A 281 -1.43 10.87 -18.98
C SER A 281 0.03 10.47 -19.22
N LYS A 282 0.36 10.23 -20.48
CA LYS A 282 1.72 9.85 -20.90
C LYS A 282 2.76 10.93 -20.55
N GLU A 283 2.36 12.20 -20.56
CA GLU A 283 3.25 13.32 -20.28
C GLU A 283 3.62 13.39 -18.79
N LYS A 284 2.67 13.04 -17.91
CA LYS A 284 2.88 13.14 -16.45
C LYS A 284 3.54 11.89 -15.86
N GLU A 285 3.06 10.72 -16.28
CA GLU A 285 3.45 9.41 -15.74
C GLU A 285 3.67 8.38 -16.86
N PRO A 286 4.69 8.60 -17.73
CA PRO A 286 4.93 7.77 -18.92
C PRO A 286 5.12 6.29 -18.60
N GLN A 287 5.81 5.96 -17.49
CA GLN A 287 6.07 4.56 -17.12
C GLN A 287 4.78 3.80 -16.79
N ILE A 288 3.83 4.44 -16.09
CA ILE A 288 2.54 3.82 -15.75
C ILE A 288 1.69 3.71 -17.02
N PHE A 289 1.64 4.78 -17.83
CA PHE A 289 0.87 4.79 -19.07
C PHE A 289 1.33 3.69 -20.04
N ASP A 290 2.63 3.58 -20.28
CA ASP A 290 3.21 2.59 -21.21
C ASP A 290 3.15 1.15 -20.64
N ALA A 291 2.91 0.97 -19.32
CA ALA A 291 2.67 -0.33 -18.73
C ALA A 291 1.23 -0.85 -18.94
N ILE A 292 0.29 0.02 -19.34
CA ILE A 292 -1.09 -0.37 -19.67
C ILE A 292 -1.11 -0.92 -21.10
N LYS A 293 -0.89 -2.20 -21.21
CA LYS A 293 -0.84 -2.95 -22.46
C LYS A 293 -1.38 -4.36 -22.25
N TYR A 294 -1.32 -5.22 -23.27
CA TYR A 294 -1.75 -6.61 -23.15
C TYR A 294 -1.18 -7.29 -21.89
N GLY A 295 -2.05 -7.84 -21.07
CA GLY A 295 -1.75 -8.42 -19.77
C GLY A 295 -2.13 -7.53 -18.59
N ALA A 296 -2.31 -6.23 -18.80
CA ALA A 296 -2.80 -5.32 -17.77
C ALA A 296 -4.33 -5.38 -17.61
N ILE A 297 -4.81 -4.95 -16.45
CA ILE A 297 -6.21 -4.77 -16.11
C ILE A 297 -6.44 -3.30 -15.76
N LEU A 298 -7.48 -2.70 -16.32
CA LEU A 298 -8.05 -1.46 -15.84
C LEU A 298 -9.30 -1.77 -15.02
N GLU A 299 -9.53 -1.00 -13.97
CA GLU A 299 -10.73 -1.12 -13.13
C GLU A 299 -11.51 0.19 -13.15
N ASN A 300 -12.79 0.09 -13.51
CA ASN A 300 -13.76 1.18 -13.48
C ASN A 300 -13.38 2.40 -14.36
N THR A 301 -12.51 2.25 -15.33
CA THR A 301 -12.26 3.31 -16.31
C THR A 301 -13.39 3.36 -17.33
N VAL A 302 -13.62 4.53 -17.91
CA VAL A 302 -14.61 4.67 -18.96
C VAL A 302 -13.99 4.26 -20.29
N VAL A 303 -14.65 3.34 -20.98
CA VAL A 303 -14.22 2.82 -22.29
C VAL A 303 -15.33 3.06 -23.29
N SER A 304 -15.00 3.67 -24.41
CA SER A 304 -15.92 3.92 -25.53
C SER A 304 -16.14 2.66 -26.38
N GLU A 305 -17.12 2.67 -27.28
CA GLU A 305 -17.45 1.52 -28.14
C GLU A 305 -16.28 1.10 -29.07
N ASP A 306 -15.41 2.04 -29.44
CA ASP A 306 -14.21 1.79 -30.23
C ASP A 306 -13.01 1.26 -29.41
N GLY A 307 -13.19 1.09 -28.10
CA GLY A 307 -12.16 0.63 -27.17
C GLY A 307 -11.27 1.73 -26.59
N SER A 308 -11.47 3.00 -26.96
CA SER A 308 -10.70 4.11 -26.42
C SER A 308 -10.99 4.32 -24.93
N VAL A 309 -9.94 4.68 -24.18
CA VAL A 309 -10.00 4.82 -22.71
C VAL A 309 -9.98 6.28 -22.33
N ASP A 310 -10.97 6.73 -21.56
CA ASP A 310 -10.99 8.06 -20.97
C ASP A 310 -10.55 8.00 -19.50
N PHE A 311 -9.31 8.42 -19.23
CA PHE A 311 -8.75 8.47 -17.88
C PHE A 311 -9.19 9.70 -17.07
N GLU A 312 -9.81 10.71 -17.69
CA GLU A 312 -10.30 11.90 -16.99
C GLU A 312 -11.73 11.73 -16.49
N ASP A 313 -12.49 10.80 -17.06
CA ASP A 313 -13.88 10.55 -16.71
C ASP A 313 -13.99 9.75 -15.41
N ASN A 314 -14.54 10.41 -14.39
CA ASN A 314 -14.72 9.84 -13.05
C ASN A 314 -16.19 9.41 -12.76
N ARG A 315 -17.04 9.24 -13.79
CA ARG A 315 -18.46 8.93 -13.61
C ARG A 315 -18.75 7.70 -12.77
N TYR A 316 -17.86 6.71 -12.77
CA TYR A 316 -17.98 5.53 -11.92
C TYR A 316 -17.31 5.72 -10.57
N THR A 317 -16.11 6.33 -10.56
CA THR A 317 -15.31 6.56 -9.36
C THR A 317 -14.08 7.41 -9.67
N GLU A 318 -13.58 8.15 -8.68
CA GLU A 318 -12.25 8.76 -8.70
C GLU A 318 -11.12 7.76 -8.38
N ASN A 319 -11.46 6.51 -8.05
CA ASN A 319 -10.53 5.45 -7.69
C ASN A 319 -10.35 4.42 -8.81
N THR A 320 -10.28 4.88 -10.08
CA THR A 320 -9.92 4.01 -11.18
C THR A 320 -8.51 3.48 -11.00
N ARG A 321 -8.27 2.21 -11.40
CA ARG A 321 -7.00 1.53 -11.17
C ARG A 321 -6.47 0.86 -12.42
N ALA A 322 -5.14 0.70 -12.45
CA ALA A 322 -4.44 -0.13 -13.41
C ALA A 322 -3.58 -1.16 -12.66
N ALA A 323 -3.81 -2.45 -12.90
CA ALA A 323 -3.03 -3.57 -12.36
C ALA A 323 -2.21 -4.20 -13.50
N TYR A 324 -0.90 -4.25 -13.34
CA TYR A 324 0.00 -4.83 -14.34
C TYR A 324 1.20 -5.51 -13.68
N PRO A 325 1.78 -6.53 -14.33
CA PRO A 325 2.97 -7.19 -13.80
C PRO A 325 4.18 -6.24 -13.85
N ILE A 326 5.07 -6.34 -12.86
CA ILE A 326 6.20 -5.39 -12.71
C ILE A 326 7.09 -5.32 -13.96
N ASN A 327 7.20 -6.39 -14.72
CA ASN A 327 7.98 -6.44 -15.95
C ASN A 327 7.35 -5.68 -17.14
N HIS A 328 6.20 -5.04 -16.95
CA HIS A 328 5.70 -4.04 -17.89
C HIS A 328 6.45 -2.71 -17.78
N ILE A 329 7.13 -2.46 -16.67
CA ILE A 329 8.05 -1.34 -16.48
C ILE A 329 9.43 -1.76 -16.99
N ASP A 330 10.04 -0.94 -17.84
CA ASP A 330 11.33 -1.29 -18.48
C ASP A 330 12.50 -1.23 -17.49
N ASN A 331 12.50 -0.25 -16.59
CA ASN A 331 13.61 -0.01 -15.67
C ASN A 331 13.34 -0.60 -14.27
N ILE A 332 13.46 -1.92 -14.14
CA ILE A 332 13.21 -2.68 -12.90
C ILE A 332 14.43 -3.45 -12.42
N VAL A 333 14.42 -3.82 -11.15
CA VAL A 333 15.37 -4.77 -10.55
C VAL A 333 14.80 -6.19 -10.65
N VAL A 334 15.61 -7.13 -11.12
CA VAL A 334 15.24 -8.56 -11.21
C VAL A 334 16.30 -9.40 -10.50
N PRO A 335 15.93 -10.23 -9.51
CA PRO A 335 14.65 -10.23 -8.79
C PRO A 335 14.46 -8.93 -8.01
N SER A 336 13.22 -8.57 -7.69
CA SER A 336 12.84 -7.30 -7.05
C SER A 336 13.36 -7.19 -5.61
N LYS A 337 14.69 -7.12 -5.43
CA LYS A 337 15.39 -6.93 -4.14
C LYS A 337 16.72 -6.23 -4.32
N ALA A 338 17.16 -5.52 -3.27
CA ALA A 338 18.38 -4.74 -3.27
C ALA A 338 19.05 -4.76 -1.88
N ALA A 339 20.21 -4.11 -1.77
CA ALA A 339 20.91 -3.92 -0.51
C ALA A 339 20.08 -3.11 0.52
N HIS A 340 20.68 -2.83 1.67
CA HIS A 340 20.07 -1.96 2.68
C HIS A 340 19.86 -0.53 2.15
N PRO A 341 18.78 0.17 2.59
CA PRO A 341 18.54 1.54 2.19
C PRO A 341 19.67 2.46 2.65
N ASN A 342 20.01 3.42 1.81
CA ASN A 342 20.87 4.54 2.17
C ASN A 342 20.03 5.74 2.63
N THR A 343 18.82 5.86 2.09
CA THR A 343 17.95 7.00 2.33
C THR A 343 16.48 6.57 2.47
N ILE A 344 15.81 7.14 3.47
CA ILE A 344 14.37 7.04 3.66
C ILE A 344 13.76 8.42 3.47
N ILE A 345 12.72 8.52 2.64
CA ILE A 345 11.94 9.71 2.41
C ILE A 345 10.53 9.50 2.97
N PHE A 346 10.14 10.30 3.97
CA PHE A 346 8.76 10.41 4.42
C PHE A 346 8.09 11.54 3.66
N LEU A 347 7.08 11.21 2.84
CA LEU A 347 6.30 12.17 2.07
C LEU A 347 5.06 12.59 2.85
N THR A 348 4.88 13.89 2.98
CA THR A 348 3.66 14.50 3.49
C THR A 348 3.14 15.56 2.52
N ALA A 349 1.86 15.86 2.57
CA ALA A 349 1.27 17.01 1.87
C ALA A 349 0.62 17.90 2.93
N ASP A 350 1.35 18.88 3.43
CA ASP A 350 0.88 19.80 4.44
C ASP A 350 0.04 20.92 3.82
N ALA A 351 -1.28 20.91 4.08
CA ALA A 351 -2.19 21.96 3.64
C ALA A 351 -2.25 23.17 4.60
N PHE A 352 -1.60 23.07 5.75
CA PHE A 352 -1.45 24.21 6.69
C PHE A 352 -0.35 25.17 6.22
N GLY A 353 0.60 24.69 5.41
CA GLY A 353 1.67 25.47 4.83
C GLY A 353 2.77 25.87 5.81
N VAL A 354 2.97 25.09 6.85
CA VAL A 354 3.87 25.38 7.98
C VAL A 354 5.05 24.41 8.11
N ILE A 355 4.89 23.16 7.61
CA ILE A 355 5.99 22.18 7.63
C ILE A 355 7.04 22.56 6.59
N PRO A 356 8.36 22.52 6.93
CA PRO A 356 9.42 22.76 5.98
C PRO A 356 9.33 21.85 4.74
N PRO A 357 9.69 22.37 3.55
CA PRO A 357 9.69 21.56 2.31
C PRO A 357 10.55 20.31 2.38
N ILE A 358 11.66 20.37 3.12
CA ILE A 358 12.49 19.23 3.45
C ILE A 358 13.17 19.43 4.80
N SER A 359 13.26 18.35 5.57
CA SER A 359 14.00 18.33 6.85
C SER A 359 14.72 17.00 7.02
N LYS A 360 15.93 17.01 7.56
CA LYS A 360 16.62 15.80 8.01
C LYS A 360 16.11 15.44 9.39
N LEU A 361 15.77 14.18 9.59
CA LEU A 361 15.27 13.64 10.85
C LEU A 361 16.36 12.81 11.55
N ASN A 362 16.47 12.94 12.87
CA ASN A 362 17.14 11.93 13.67
C ASN A 362 16.24 10.69 13.85
N LYS A 363 16.75 9.62 14.45
CA LYS A 363 16.01 8.38 14.66
C LYS A 363 14.69 8.58 15.41
N ASP A 364 14.72 9.30 16.53
CA ASP A 364 13.53 9.50 17.35
C ASP A 364 12.45 10.31 16.60
N GLN A 365 12.86 11.34 15.85
CA GLN A 365 11.98 12.10 14.96
C GLN A 365 11.45 11.21 13.82
N ALA A 366 12.27 10.33 13.25
CA ALA A 366 11.83 9.39 12.22
C ALA A 366 10.76 8.45 12.75
N MET A 367 10.94 7.86 13.94
CA MET A 367 9.94 6.99 14.58
C MET A 367 8.65 7.77 14.89
N TYR A 368 8.76 9.02 15.37
CA TYR A 368 7.61 9.88 15.65
C TYR A 368 6.78 10.19 14.40
N HIS A 369 7.43 10.59 13.32
CA HIS A 369 6.75 10.87 12.04
C HIS A 369 6.21 9.60 11.39
N PHE A 370 6.90 8.47 11.53
CA PHE A 370 6.43 7.17 11.03
C PHE A 370 5.15 6.73 11.77
N LEU A 371 5.12 6.83 13.10
CA LEU A 371 3.93 6.53 13.88
C LEU A 371 2.78 7.50 13.59
N SER A 372 3.08 8.78 13.37
CA SER A 372 2.07 9.77 13.03
C SER A 372 1.46 9.53 11.65
N GLY A 373 2.29 9.23 10.63
CA GLY A 373 1.84 9.03 9.25
C GLY A 373 0.99 10.19 8.75
N PHE A 374 1.46 11.43 9.00
CA PHE A 374 0.69 12.64 8.71
C PHE A 374 0.67 12.98 7.23
N THR A 375 -0.48 13.41 6.76
CA THR A 375 -0.69 14.16 5.52
C THR A 375 -1.99 14.94 5.60
N SER A 376 -2.23 15.85 4.65
CA SER A 376 -3.58 16.38 4.42
C SER A 376 -4.23 15.58 3.28
N LYS A 377 -5.44 15.07 3.51
CA LYS A 377 -6.29 14.58 2.42
C LYS A 377 -6.65 15.76 1.54
N LEU A 378 -6.32 15.67 0.27
CA LEU A 378 -6.58 16.76 -0.67
C LEU A 378 -8.02 16.66 -1.21
N ALA A 379 -8.62 17.80 -1.56
CA ALA A 379 -9.90 17.82 -2.25
C ALA A 379 -9.85 16.94 -3.52
N GLY A 380 -10.86 16.12 -3.74
CA GLY A 380 -10.94 15.21 -4.89
C GLY A 380 -10.06 13.95 -4.80
N THR A 381 -9.35 13.71 -3.67
CA THR A 381 -8.59 12.44 -3.48
C THR A 381 -9.42 11.33 -2.85
N GLU A 382 -10.48 11.68 -2.13
CA GLU A 382 -11.47 10.78 -1.56
C GLU A 382 -12.88 11.39 -1.69
N ARG A 383 -13.88 10.52 -1.82
CA ARG A 383 -15.29 10.94 -1.96
C ARG A 383 -15.73 11.75 -0.74
N GLY A 384 -16.23 12.97 -0.96
CA GLY A 384 -16.75 13.85 0.10
C GLY A 384 -15.73 14.82 0.69
N VAL A 385 -14.45 14.74 0.31
CA VAL A 385 -13.42 15.71 0.73
C VAL A 385 -13.45 16.90 -0.22
N THR A 386 -14.03 18.01 0.22
CA THR A 386 -14.14 19.27 -0.54
C THR A 386 -13.02 20.25 -0.21
N GLU A 387 -12.45 20.17 0.98
CA GLU A 387 -11.30 20.96 1.43
C GLU A 387 -10.26 20.02 2.06
N PRO A 388 -8.96 20.39 2.02
CA PRO A 388 -7.93 19.56 2.64
C PRO A 388 -8.13 19.41 4.14
N GLU A 389 -8.12 18.18 4.61
CA GLU A 389 -8.25 17.83 6.02
C GLU A 389 -6.99 17.09 6.51
N PRO A 390 -6.51 17.38 7.75
CA PRO A 390 -5.40 16.62 8.33
C PRO A 390 -5.80 15.17 8.52
N SER A 391 -4.92 14.27 8.13
CA SER A 391 -5.10 12.84 8.25
C SER A 391 -3.85 12.20 8.85
N PHE A 392 -4.07 11.31 9.80
CA PHE A 392 -3.02 10.54 10.46
C PHE A 392 -3.27 9.05 10.20
N SER A 393 -2.36 8.42 9.49
CA SER A 393 -2.41 6.99 9.20
C SER A 393 -1.14 6.33 9.70
N THR A 394 -1.22 5.75 10.87
CA THR A 394 -0.12 5.12 11.58
C THR A 394 0.72 4.24 10.65
N CYS A 395 2.04 4.38 10.72
CA CYS A 395 3.00 3.68 9.86
C CYS A 395 2.76 3.89 8.35
N PHE A 396 2.11 4.98 7.95
CA PHE A 396 1.66 5.27 6.58
C PHE A 396 0.75 4.21 5.98
N GLY A 397 0.09 3.39 6.79
CA GLY A 397 -0.71 2.28 6.31
C GLY A 397 -1.58 1.62 7.38
N ALA A 398 -2.12 2.37 8.33
CA ALA A 398 -2.87 1.88 9.48
C ALA A 398 -3.84 0.70 9.18
N PRO A 399 -4.62 0.69 8.08
CA PRO A 399 -5.53 -0.42 7.80
C PRO A 399 -4.86 -1.77 7.54
N PHE A 400 -3.54 -1.81 7.41
CA PHE A 400 -2.81 -3.03 7.02
C PHE A 400 -1.95 -3.62 8.12
N PHE A 401 -1.77 -2.91 9.24
CA PHE A 401 -0.85 -3.30 10.31
C PHE A 401 -1.61 -3.93 11.48
N PRO A 402 -1.52 -5.27 11.68
CA PRO A 402 -2.29 -5.94 12.72
C PRO A 402 -1.63 -5.90 14.11
N LEU A 403 -0.30 -5.73 14.20
CA LEU A 403 0.41 -5.64 15.48
C LEU A 403 0.37 -4.22 16.04
N HIS A 404 0.70 -4.08 17.32
CA HIS A 404 0.82 -2.75 17.93
C HIS A 404 1.86 -1.89 17.18
N PRO A 405 1.59 -0.62 16.90
CA PRO A 405 2.44 0.24 16.07
C PRO A 405 3.90 0.37 16.53
N THR A 406 4.17 0.24 17.82
CA THR A 406 5.54 0.26 18.37
C THR A 406 6.42 -0.83 17.79
N VAL A 407 5.87 -2.01 17.50
CA VAL A 407 6.64 -3.12 16.91
C VAL A 407 7.30 -2.70 15.60
N TYR A 408 6.56 -1.97 14.77
CA TYR A 408 7.08 -1.47 13.49
C TYR A 408 8.03 -0.28 13.66
N ALA A 409 7.71 0.63 14.58
CA ALA A 409 8.54 1.80 14.84
C ALA A 409 9.89 1.40 15.43
N ASP A 410 9.91 0.46 16.37
CA ASP A 410 11.14 -0.04 17.00
C ASP A 410 12.03 -0.74 15.98
N LEU A 411 11.47 -1.64 15.15
CA LEU A 411 12.20 -2.29 14.06
C LEU A 411 12.79 -1.26 13.08
N LEU A 412 12.01 -0.24 12.71
CA LEU A 412 12.48 0.83 11.83
C LEU A 412 13.64 1.60 12.47
N GLY A 413 13.51 1.98 13.75
CA GLY A 413 14.53 2.71 14.50
C GLY A 413 15.83 1.92 14.63
N GLU A 414 15.74 0.62 14.94
CA GLU A 414 16.90 -0.29 15.01
C GLU A 414 17.63 -0.39 13.66
N LEU A 415 16.89 -0.55 12.56
CA LEU A 415 17.46 -0.68 11.23
C LEU A 415 18.08 0.64 10.72
N ILE A 416 17.50 1.79 11.07
CA ILE A 416 18.08 3.12 10.78
C ILE A 416 19.45 3.25 11.44
N ASP A 417 19.58 2.91 12.72
CA ASP A 417 20.86 2.99 13.46
C ASP A 417 21.86 1.95 12.93
N LEU A 418 21.41 0.70 12.73
CA LEU A 418 22.30 -0.39 12.32
C LEU A 418 22.97 -0.13 10.96
N HIS A 419 22.25 0.54 10.04
CA HIS A 419 22.70 0.75 8.67
C HIS A 419 23.06 2.21 8.34
N ASP A 420 23.10 3.11 9.35
CA ASP A 420 23.43 4.56 9.19
C ASP A 420 22.59 5.21 8.08
N VAL A 421 21.26 5.01 8.13
CA VAL A 421 20.34 5.46 7.09
C VAL A 421 19.96 6.93 7.31
N ASP A 422 20.14 7.75 6.28
CA ASP A 422 19.66 9.13 6.31
C ASP A 422 18.14 9.19 6.11
N VAL A 423 17.42 9.87 7.00
CA VAL A 423 15.96 10.02 6.93
C VAL A 423 15.57 11.46 6.69
N TYR A 424 14.69 11.70 5.73
CA TYR A 424 14.18 13.02 5.40
C TYR A 424 12.65 13.04 5.39
N LEU A 425 12.07 14.10 5.99
CA LEU A 425 10.67 14.46 5.81
C LEU A 425 10.59 15.45 4.64
N VAL A 426 9.80 15.12 3.62
CA VAL A 426 9.59 15.96 2.43
C VAL A 426 8.13 16.35 2.33
N ASN A 427 7.87 17.65 2.36
CA ASN A 427 6.55 18.23 2.22
C ASN A 427 6.26 18.59 0.76
N THR A 428 5.26 17.94 0.17
CA THR A 428 4.76 18.20 -1.19
C THR A 428 3.50 19.07 -1.20
N GLY A 429 3.13 19.61 -0.04
CA GLY A 429 1.93 20.43 0.18
C GLY A 429 2.15 21.92 -0.13
N TRP A 430 1.76 22.78 0.79
CA TRP A 430 1.71 24.22 0.61
C TRP A 430 2.85 24.95 1.32
N THR A 431 3.14 26.16 0.88
CA THR A 431 4.08 27.11 1.50
C THR A 431 3.58 28.53 1.32
N GLY A 432 3.99 29.45 2.21
CA GLY A 432 3.61 30.87 2.17
C GLY A 432 2.17 31.15 2.58
N GLY A 433 1.48 30.17 3.15
CA GLY A 433 0.10 30.22 3.60
C GLY A 433 -0.54 28.84 3.55
N LYS A 434 -1.69 28.68 4.23
CA LYS A 434 -2.49 27.47 4.14
C LYS A 434 -3.16 27.33 2.77
N TYR A 435 -3.75 26.17 2.49
CA TYR A 435 -4.62 25.96 1.32
C TYR A 435 -5.58 27.14 1.12
N GLY A 436 -5.74 27.57 -0.13
CA GLY A 436 -6.55 28.74 -0.51
C GLY A 436 -5.87 30.10 -0.32
N VAL A 437 -4.70 30.18 0.39
CA VAL A 437 -3.92 31.41 0.60
C VAL A 437 -2.50 31.25 0.05
N GLY A 438 -1.81 30.19 0.47
CA GLY A 438 -0.47 29.85 -0.01
C GLY A 438 -0.49 29.18 -1.38
N ARG A 439 0.67 28.77 -1.83
CA ARG A 439 0.84 28.02 -3.07
C ARG A 439 1.39 26.63 -2.81
N ARG A 440 1.02 25.66 -3.61
CA ARG A 440 1.62 24.33 -3.56
C ARG A 440 3.09 24.39 -3.97
N ILE A 441 3.95 23.67 -3.25
CA ILE A 441 5.36 23.54 -3.59
C ILE A 441 5.45 22.88 -4.97
N SER A 442 6.24 23.48 -5.88
CA SER A 442 6.32 22.95 -7.24
C SER A 442 6.96 21.58 -7.27
N LEU A 443 6.49 20.71 -8.17
CA LEU A 443 7.07 19.38 -8.36
C LEU A 443 8.56 19.46 -8.74
N HIS A 444 8.96 20.51 -9.47
CA HIS A 444 10.35 20.75 -9.81
C HIS A 444 11.22 20.89 -8.54
N TYR A 445 10.84 21.75 -7.60
CA TYR A 445 11.59 21.92 -6.35
C TYR A 445 11.56 20.65 -5.50
N THR A 446 10.42 19.95 -5.43
CA THR A 446 10.31 18.68 -4.71
C THR A 446 11.28 17.65 -5.29
N ARG A 447 11.35 17.50 -6.61
CA ARG A 447 12.31 16.60 -7.26
C ARG A 447 13.76 16.98 -6.98
N GLN A 448 14.11 18.27 -7.00
CA GLN A 448 15.45 18.72 -6.64
C GLN A 448 15.81 18.33 -5.20
N MET A 449 14.93 18.59 -4.24
CA MET A 449 15.13 18.24 -2.84
C MET A 449 15.31 16.72 -2.66
N VAL A 450 14.44 15.93 -3.27
CA VAL A 450 14.52 14.45 -3.22
C VAL A 450 15.81 13.96 -3.86
N ASN A 451 16.15 14.43 -5.07
CA ASN A 451 17.37 14.00 -5.77
C ASN A 451 18.64 14.32 -4.98
N GLN A 452 18.70 15.47 -4.32
CA GLN A 452 19.86 15.80 -3.48
C GLN A 452 19.92 14.98 -2.20
N ALA A 453 18.77 14.61 -1.62
CA ALA A 453 18.70 13.70 -0.49
C ALA A 453 19.21 12.29 -0.88
N ILE A 454 18.63 11.67 -1.91
CA ILE A 454 18.96 10.30 -2.32
C ILE A 454 20.35 10.15 -2.94
N SER A 455 20.91 11.23 -3.54
CA SER A 455 22.29 11.22 -4.04
C SER A 455 23.34 11.38 -2.93
N GLY A 456 22.92 11.57 -1.68
CA GLY A 456 23.80 11.78 -0.53
C GLY A 456 24.39 13.19 -0.43
N LYS A 457 24.06 14.13 -1.34
CA LYS A 457 24.54 15.53 -1.26
C LYS A 457 24.14 16.21 0.04
N LEU A 458 22.96 15.88 0.57
CA LEU A 458 22.47 16.45 1.83
C LEU A 458 23.07 15.79 3.08
N LYS A 459 23.77 14.65 2.99
CA LYS A 459 24.33 13.98 4.18
C LYS A 459 25.23 14.90 5.00
N ASN A 460 26.07 15.68 4.32
CA ASN A 460 27.05 16.59 4.91
C ASN A 460 26.73 18.08 4.65
N ALA A 461 25.48 18.41 4.31
CA ALA A 461 25.07 19.79 4.12
C ALA A 461 25.07 20.56 5.46
N GLU A 462 25.09 21.89 5.40
CA GLU A 462 24.86 22.73 6.56
C GLU A 462 23.36 22.78 6.88
N TYR A 463 23.01 22.62 8.17
CA TYR A 463 21.64 22.62 8.66
C TYR A 463 21.40 23.71 9.69
N THR A 464 20.20 24.27 9.69
CA THR A 464 19.69 25.11 10.77
C THR A 464 18.48 24.44 11.41
N LYS A 465 18.28 24.62 12.72
CA LYS A 465 17.08 24.14 13.39
C LYS A 465 15.92 25.11 13.18
N ASP A 466 14.80 24.60 12.72
CA ASP A 466 13.53 25.32 12.74
C ASP A 466 13.09 25.58 14.18
N SER A 467 12.74 26.83 14.47
CA SER A 467 12.37 27.25 15.83
C SER A 467 11.00 26.75 16.28
N THR A 468 10.17 26.29 15.36
CA THR A 468 8.77 25.88 15.63
C THR A 468 8.66 24.38 15.85
N PHE A 469 9.18 23.61 14.91
CA PHE A 469 9.08 22.13 14.93
C PHE A 469 10.39 21.46 15.40
N GLY A 470 11.48 22.21 15.57
CA GLY A 470 12.78 21.64 15.94
C GLY A 470 13.43 20.76 14.87
N LEU A 471 12.94 20.85 13.63
CA LEU A 471 13.43 20.05 12.51
C LEU A 471 14.71 20.64 11.94
N SER A 472 15.63 19.79 11.45
CA SER A 472 16.87 20.23 10.80
C SER A 472 16.62 20.55 9.34
N ILE A 473 16.69 21.83 8.97
CA ILE A 473 16.44 22.35 7.62
C ILE A 473 17.78 22.61 6.93
N PRO A 474 18.02 22.15 5.69
CA PRO A 474 19.20 22.53 4.92
C PRO A 474 19.24 24.05 4.69
N VAL A 475 20.41 24.67 4.90
CA VAL A 475 20.59 26.10 4.70
C VAL A 475 20.42 26.50 3.24
N GLU A 476 20.81 25.60 2.33
CA GLU A 476 20.62 25.76 0.89
C GLU A 476 20.46 24.44 0.17
N ILE A 477 19.75 24.47 -0.94
CA ILE A 477 19.60 23.37 -1.90
C ILE A 477 19.69 23.99 -3.30
N GLU A 478 20.51 23.38 -4.15
CA GLU A 478 20.71 23.80 -5.54
C GLU A 478 19.35 23.84 -6.27
N ASP A 479 19.10 24.91 -7.01
CA ASP A 479 17.86 25.17 -7.76
C ASP A 479 16.57 25.26 -6.91
N VAL A 480 16.69 25.44 -5.58
CA VAL A 480 15.56 25.68 -4.69
C VAL A 480 15.72 27.04 -4.01
N PRO A 481 14.71 27.94 -4.08
CA PRO A 481 14.79 29.24 -3.42
C PRO A 481 14.95 29.11 -1.90
N LYS A 482 15.97 29.73 -1.32
CA LYS A 482 16.23 29.70 0.13
C LYS A 482 15.03 30.18 0.96
N THR A 483 14.22 31.09 0.41
CA THR A 483 13.03 31.65 1.09
C THR A 483 11.95 30.63 1.41
N ILE A 484 11.87 29.52 0.63
CA ILE A 484 10.86 28.48 0.89
C ILE A 484 11.36 27.41 1.84
N LEU A 485 12.69 27.24 2.01
CA LEU A 485 13.25 26.18 2.85
C LEU A 485 12.82 26.34 4.31
N ASN A 486 12.78 27.58 4.81
CA ASN A 486 12.19 27.86 6.12
C ASN A 486 10.81 28.53 5.92
N PRO A 487 9.69 27.83 6.23
CA PRO A 487 8.34 28.28 5.89
C PRO A 487 7.98 29.65 6.46
N ILE A 488 8.43 30.00 7.67
CA ILE A 488 8.15 31.29 8.30
C ILE A 488 8.61 32.47 7.43
N ASN A 489 9.66 32.27 6.60
CA ASN A 489 10.17 33.31 5.71
C ASN A 489 9.29 33.50 4.46
N ALA A 490 8.52 32.50 4.10
CA ALA A 490 7.60 32.55 2.97
C ALA A 490 6.22 33.14 3.34
N TRP A 491 5.87 33.20 4.63
CA TRP A 491 4.63 33.81 5.09
C TRP A 491 4.75 35.32 5.22
N SER A 492 3.77 36.05 4.73
CA SER A 492 3.68 37.52 4.88
C SER A 492 3.37 37.96 6.31
N ASP A 493 2.64 37.12 7.06
CA ASP A 493 2.23 37.35 8.45
C ASP A 493 2.78 36.22 9.34
N LYS A 494 3.80 36.56 10.12
CA LYS A 494 4.50 35.62 10.98
C LYS A 494 3.67 35.15 12.18
N GLU A 495 2.76 35.99 12.67
CA GLU A 495 1.89 35.62 13.79
C GLU A 495 0.83 34.61 13.33
N LYS A 496 0.30 34.76 12.11
CA LYS A 496 -0.57 33.74 11.52
C LYS A 496 0.15 32.44 11.26
N TYR A 497 1.44 32.49 10.84
CA TYR A 497 2.26 31.29 10.72
C TYR A 497 2.35 30.54 12.05
N LYS A 498 2.72 31.25 13.14
CA LYS A 498 2.86 30.66 14.47
C LYS A 498 1.56 30.02 14.96
N ALA A 499 0.43 30.73 14.83
CA ALA A 499 -0.88 30.22 15.21
C ALA A 499 -1.26 28.95 14.43
N GLN A 500 -0.97 28.93 13.12
CA GLN A 500 -1.25 27.76 12.27
C GLN A 500 -0.32 26.58 12.57
N ALA A 501 0.94 26.86 12.91
CA ALA A 501 1.89 25.83 13.29
C ALA A 501 1.52 25.22 14.66
N GLU A 502 1.12 26.06 15.62
CA GLU A 502 0.64 25.60 16.93
C GLU A 502 -0.60 24.69 16.80
N ASP A 503 -1.57 25.06 15.97
CA ASP A 503 -2.75 24.20 15.69
C ASP A 503 -2.32 22.82 15.15
N LEU A 504 -1.34 22.78 14.24
CA LEU A 504 -0.84 21.52 13.72
C LEU A 504 -0.10 20.70 14.77
N ILE A 505 0.75 21.32 15.60
CA ILE A 505 1.45 20.65 16.71
C ILE A 505 0.44 19.99 17.65
N GLN A 506 -0.59 20.71 18.08
CA GLN A 506 -1.64 20.17 18.95
C GLN A 506 -2.36 18.96 18.34
N ARG A 507 -2.56 18.96 17.01
CA ARG A 507 -3.14 17.81 16.30
C ARG A 507 -2.22 16.59 16.31
N PHE A 508 -0.91 16.78 16.17
CA PHE A 508 0.06 15.69 16.31
C PHE A 508 0.07 15.14 17.73
N GLU A 509 0.12 16.01 18.76
CA GLU A 509 0.08 15.60 20.17
C GLU A 509 -1.18 14.79 20.47
N LYS A 510 -2.35 15.30 20.07
CA LYS A 510 -3.63 14.60 20.23
C LYS A 510 -3.67 13.25 19.51
N ASN A 511 -3.10 13.17 18.30
CA ASN A 511 -3.00 11.90 17.59
C ASN A 511 -2.11 10.90 18.31
N PHE A 512 -1.07 11.37 19.01
CA PHE A 512 -0.12 10.52 19.72
C PHE A 512 -0.69 9.92 21.00
N GLU A 513 -1.67 10.59 21.66
CA GLU A 513 -2.36 10.09 22.85
C GLU A 513 -2.98 8.69 22.67
N LYS A 514 -3.41 8.34 21.46
CA LYS A 514 -4.02 7.04 21.16
C LYS A 514 -3.08 5.84 21.36
N PHE A 515 -1.76 6.06 21.36
CA PHE A 515 -0.78 4.98 21.51
C PHE A 515 -0.46 4.64 22.98
N GLY A 516 -0.89 5.49 23.94
CA GLY A 516 -0.67 5.31 25.37
C GLY A 516 0.80 5.37 25.78
N GLU A 517 1.09 4.80 26.94
CA GLU A 517 2.43 4.87 27.58
C GLU A 517 3.55 4.19 26.78
N LYS A 518 3.22 3.24 25.91
CA LYS A 518 4.21 2.48 25.13
C LYS A 518 5.08 3.34 24.19
N VAL A 519 4.61 4.53 23.82
CA VAL A 519 5.32 5.45 22.89
C VAL A 519 5.87 6.70 23.59
N GLU A 520 5.79 6.81 24.91
CA GLU A 520 6.26 7.99 25.63
C GLU A 520 7.72 8.31 25.32
N HIS A 521 8.59 7.30 25.28
CA HIS A 521 10.00 7.46 24.97
C HIS A 521 10.25 8.02 23.55
N ILE A 522 9.36 7.72 22.59
CA ILE A 522 9.41 8.26 21.22
C ILE A 522 8.87 9.69 21.22
N ALA A 523 7.76 9.94 21.93
CA ALA A 523 7.16 11.25 22.04
C ALA A 523 8.07 12.27 22.73
N GLU A 524 8.75 11.89 23.82
CA GLU A 524 9.67 12.78 24.56
C GLU A 524 10.84 13.26 23.72
N LYS A 525 11.38 12.42 22.85
CA LYS A 525 12.61 12.71 22.07
C LYS A 525 12.33 13.11 20.62
N GLY A 526 11.25 12.63 20.04
CA GLY A 526 10.93 12.78 18.62
C GLY A 526 9.87 13.83 18.33
N SER A 527 9.09 14.28 19.33
CA SER A 527 8.05 15.29 19.15
C SER A 527 8.65 16.66 18.86
N PHE A 528 7.80 17.56 18.42
CA PHE A 528 8.17 18.94 18.16
C PHE A 528 8.60 19.64 19.46
N ASN A 529 9.59 20.53 19.35
CA ASN A 529 10.09 21.31 20.49
C ASN A 529 8.95 22.13 21.11
N LYS A 530 8.78 22.02 22.42
CA LYS A 530 7.98 22.96 23.23
C LYS A 530 8.79 24.16 23.58
#